data_826b8f2db31be6eb7728b1d0f5113a20
#
_entry.id   826b8f2db31be6eb7728b1d0f5113a20
#
_cell.length_a   1.000
_cell.length_b   1.000
_cell.length_c   1.000
_cell.angle_alpha   90.00
_cell.angle_beta   90.00
_cell.angle_gamma   90.00
#
_symmetry.space_group_name_H-M   'P 1'
#
loop_
_entity.id
_entity.type
_entity.pdbx_description
1 polymer ?
#
loop_
_entity_poly.entity_id
_entity_poly.type
_entity_poly.pdbx_seq_one_letter_code
_entity_poly.pdbx_strand_id
1 'polypeptide(L)'
;MNYIWEPKPLLSEAIIEKLRRELHLSQTTATLLAQRGITTYDEAMHFFSPSLASLHDPFLMKDMHKAVARLSKAINTQEKILIYGDYDVDGTSAVSLLYRYLSNHTSLLYTYIPDRYTEGYGISFQGIDYAASKGCSLIIALDCGIKAIDKVQYATDKGIDFIIGDHHRPDAQVPDAVAILNPQQADCPYPYKELCGCGIGFKLVQAYQQHLSRPFEEIRPLLDLVAIATAADIVAMNGENRTLTYFGLEVINQQPSAGVSALLGENQKRVDIGDVVFKAAPRINAAGRIEHGKYAVALLTETDSRKAKEKAYEIELLNSERKELDSSITQEALAQIEENGEQNRYSTVVFNPHWHKGVIGIVASRLIETYYRPTLVFTQSGDKYAASARSITGFDIYDALEQCSEYLEQFGGHTYAAGLTLLPEQYPDFKEAFEQVVAQKLANLPHDPKICFDTQLPLSKITEKLIGVLKRFEPFGPNNLAPLFYSDNVIDTGFAKAIGKDEKHLKLNLREVGSPHYFGAVAFDLADRLPIIQSGRPFSIIYSIEENIWNGIIRPQLRIHDIKG
;
A
#
# COMPACT_ATOMS: atom_id res chain seq x y z
N MET A 1 -1.04 5.19 -24.17
CA MET A 1 -0.96 3.72 -24.15
C MET A 1 -2.23 3.11 -24.71
N ASN A 2 -2.13 1.94 -25.37
CA ASN A 2 -3.29 1.14 -25.76
C ASN A 2 -3.45 0.02 -24.75
N TYR A 3 -4.65 -0.13 -24.19
CA TYR A 3 -4.93 -1.20 -23.23
C TYR A 3 -5.66 -2.37 -23.91
N ILE A 4 -5.31 -3.59 -23.51
CA ILE A 4 -6.10 -4.79 -23.84
C ILE A 4 -7.18 -4.89 -22.75
N TRP A 5 -8.47 -4.93 -23.15
CA TRP A 5 -9.58 -5.08 -22.23
C TRP A 5 -9.95 -6.55 -22.11
N GLU A 6 -9.91 -7.07 -20.89
CA GLU A 6 -10.25 -8.46 -20.62
C GLU A 6 -11.27 -8.55 -19.48
N PRO A 7 -12.33 -9.39 -19.59
CA PRO A 7 -13.19 -9.68 -18.46
C PRO A 7 -12.41 -10.49 -17.42
N LYS A 8 -12.60 -10.20 -16.12
CA LYS A 8 -12.12 -11.09 -15.07
C LYS A 8 -12.74 -12.46 -15.22
N PRO A 9 -12.03 -13.56 -14.89
CA PRO A 9 -12.58 -14.89 -14.92
C PRO A 9 -13.88 -14.97 -14.11
N LEU A 10 -14.92 -15.54 -14.71
CA LEU A 10 -16.15 -15.84 -14.01
C LEU A 10 -15.97 -17.13 -13.21
N LEU A 11 -16.36 -17.09 -11.95
CA LEU A 11 -16.60 -18.30 -11.18
C LEU A 11 -17.85 -19.01 -11.71
N SER A 12 -18.05 -20.25 -11.24
CA SER A 12 -19.21 -21.08 -11.63
C SER A 12 -20.52 -20.28 -11.61
N GLU A 13 -21.27 -20.30 -12.71
CA GLU A 13 -22.58 -19.67 -12.81
C GLU A 13 -23.54 -20.16 -11.73
N ALA A 14 -23.38 -21.41 -11.28
CA ALA A 14 -24.16 -21.98 -10.19
C ALA A 14 -23.91 -21.24 -8.85
N ILE A 15 -22.69 -20.77 -8.57
CA ILE A 15 -22.39 -19.99 -7.37
C ILE A 15 -23.06 -18.61 -7.45
N ILE A 16 -22.95 -17.94 -8.60
CA ILE A 16 -23.56 -16.63 -8.83
C ILE A 16 -25.07 -16.72 -8.66
N GLU A 17 -25.72 -17.73 -9.25
CA GLU A 17 -27.14 -17.92 -9.16
C GLU A 17 -27.62 -18.29 -7.74
N LYS A 18 -26.81 -19.07 -7.00
CA LYS A 18 -27.05 -19.35 -5.59
C LYS A 18 -27.06 -18.06 -4.76
N LEU A 19 -26.02 -17.23 -4.89
CA LEU A 19 -25.93 -15.94 -4.18
C LEU A 19 -27.08 -15.00 -4.53
N ARG A 20 -27.46 -14.94 -5.82
CA ARG A 20 -28.61 -14.14 -6.26
C ARG A 20 -29.89 -14.52 -5.53
N ARG A 21 -30.19 -15.83 -5.49
CA ARG A 21 -31.41 -16.35 -4.91
C ARG A 21 -31.44 -16.22 -3.40
N GLU A 22 -30.34 -16.59 -2.71
CA GLU A 22 -30.29 -16.60 -1.25
C GLU A 22 -30.25 -15.19 -0.65
N LEU A 23 -29.61 -14.23 -1.33
CA LEU A 23 -29.42 -12.86 -0.86
C LEU A 23 -30.29 -11.83 -1.57
N HIS A 24 -31.14 -12.25 -2.53
CA HIS A 24 -31.97 -11.37 -3.37
C HIS A 24 -31.16 -10.27 -4.09
N LEU A 25 -29.98 -10.63 -4.58
CA LEU A 25 -29.04 -9.71 -5.23
C LEU A 25 -29.28 -9.62 -6.75
N SER A 26 -28.79 -8.51 -7.35
CA SER A 26 -28.66 -8.41 -8.81
C SER A 26 -27.55 -9.35 -9.31
N GLN A 27 -27.60 -9.73 -10.61
CA GLN A 27 -26.54 -10.49 -11.28
C GLN A 27 -25.17 -9.83 -11.05
N THR A 28 -25.08 -8.51 -11.30
CA THR A 28 -23.86 -7.72 -11.12
C THR A 28 -23.29 -7.88 -9.71
N THR A 29 -24.11 -7.70 -8.67
CA THR A 29 -23.65 -7.79 -7.28
C THR A 29 -23.19 -9.20 -6.92
N ALA A 30 -23.92 -10.22 -7.34
CA ALA A 30 -23.54 -11.63 -7.09
C ALA A 30 -22.23 -11.99 -7.81
N THR A 31 -22.02 -11.51 -9.04
CA THR A 31 -20.77 -11.67 -9.78
C THR A 31 -19.60 -11.02 -9.03
N LEU A 32 -19.76 -9.78 -8.55
CA LEU A 32 -18.73 -9.07 -7.80
C LEU A 32 -18.34 -9.78 -6.49
N LEU A 33 -19.31 -10.38 -5.77
CA LEU A 33 -19.04 -11.19 -4.57
C LEU A 33 -18.26 -12.45 -4.92
N ALA A 34 -18.76 -13.20 -5.92
CA ALA A 34 -18.14 -14.43 -6.36
C ALA A 34 -16.67 -14.21 -6.80
N GLN A 35 -16.37 -13.15 -7.55
CA GLN A 35 -15.01 -12.79 -7.97
C GLN A 35 -14.07 -12.46 -6.80
N ARG A 36 -14.62 -12.15 -5.61
CA ARG A 36 -13.88 -11.94 -4.35
C ARG A 36 -13.76 -13.21 -3.50
N GLY A 37 -14.16 -14.36 -4.06
CA GLY A 37 -14.15 -15.64 -3.35
C GLY A 37 -15.29 -15.82 -2.34
N ILE A 38 -16.30 -14.92 -2.34
CA ILE A 38 -17.47 -15.00 -1.46
C ILE A 38 -18.51 -15.87 -2.15
N THR A 39 -18.76 -17.06 -1.60
CA THR A 39 -19.54 -18.13 -2.26
C THR A 39 -20.74 -18.60 -1.44
N THR A 40 -20.83 -18.16 -0.19
CA THR A 40 -21.89 -18.56 0.74
C THR A 40 -22.64 -17.35 1.29
N TYR A 41 -23.85 -17.62 1.83
CA TYR A 41 -24.64 -16.61 2.53
C TYR A 41 -23.90 -16.01 3.72
N ASP A 42 -23.27 -16.85 4.56
CA ASP A 42 -22.58 -16.41 5.78
C ASP A 42 -21.36 -15.54 5.45
N GLU A 43 -20.56 -15.92 4.46
CA GLU A 43 -19.44 -15.10 3.97
C GLU A 43 -19.92 -13.73 3.47
N ALA A 44 -21.02 -13.69 2.72
CA ALA A 44 -21.59 -12.44 2.22
C ALA A 44 -22.13 -11.57 3.36
N MET A 45 -22.76 -12.18 4.37
CA MET A 45 -23.21 -11.45 5.56
C MET A 45 -22.06 -10.86 6.34
N HIS A 46 -20.97 -11.60 6.57
CA HIS A 46 -19.75 -11.09 7.17
C HIS A 46 -19.12 -9.96 6.36
N PHE A 47 -19.07 -10.10 5.03
CA PHE A 47 -18.55 -9.08 4.14
C PHE A 47 -19.37 -7.78 4.21
N PHE A 48 -20.70 -7.86 4.16
CA PHE A 48 -21.57 -6.68 4.17
C PHE A 48 -21.83 -6.10 5.58
N SER A 49 -21.51 -6.83 6.63
CA SER A 49 -21.71 -6.42 8.03
C SER A 49 -20.48 -6.77 8.86
N PRO A 50 -19.35 -6.06 8.65
CA PRO A 50 -18.14 -6.28 9.44
C PRO A 50 -18.43 -6.14 10.94
N SER A 51 -17.78 -6.96 11.77
CA SER A 51 -17.94 -6.93 13.22
C SER A 51 -16.59 -7.14 13.91
N LEU A 52 -16.28 -6.34 14.91
CA LEU A 52 -15.08 -6.53 15.74
C LEU A 52 -15.13 -7.85 16.53
N ALA A 53 -16.34 -8.38 16.78
CA ALA A 53 -16.51 -9.68 17.41
C ALA A 53 -16.09 -10.86 16.52
N SER A 54 -15.92 -10.64 15.21
CA SER A 54 -15.43 -11.66 14.27
C SER A 54 -13.90 -11.72 14.14
N LEU A 55 -13.17 -10.86 14.83
CA LEU A 55 -11.73 -10.93 14.90
C LEU A 55 -11.27 -12.22 15.56
N HIS A 56 -10.26 -12.86 14.98
CA HIS A 56 -9.70 -14.09 15.55
C HIS A 56 -9.07 -13.83 16.92
N ASP A 57 -9.12 -14.82 17.78
CA ASP A 57 -8.45 -14.79 19.06
C ASP A 57 -6.94 -14.58 18.85
N PRO A 58 -6.32 -13.52 19.40
CA PRO A 58 -4.90 -13.24 19.21
C PRO A 58 -4.02 -14.36 19.76
N PHE A 59 -4.48 -15.13 20.76
CA PHE A 59 -3.73 -16.26 21.32
C PHE A 59 -3.61 -17.47 20.39
N LEU A 60 -4.33 -17.49 19.26
CA LEU A 60 -4.08 -18.46 18.19
C LEU A 60 -2.77 -18.19 17.45
N MET A 61 -2.20 -16.98 17.56
CA MET A 61 -0.91 -16.69 16.94
C MET A 61 0.22 -17.38 17.73
N LYS A 62 1.08 -18.10 17.01
CA LYS A 62 2.23 -18.78 17.59
C LYS A 62 3.02 -17.80 18.47
N ASP A 63 3.51 -18.27 19.61
CA ASP A 63 4.28 -17.53 20.61
C ASP A 63 3.55 -16.35 21.31
N MET A 64 2.28 -16.06 21.01
CA MET A 64 1.57 -14.95 21.64
C MET A 64 1.55 -15.04 23.17
N HIS A 65 1.38 -16.24 23.74
CA HIS A 65 1.46 -16.43 25.19
C HIS A 65 2.84 -16.06 25.76
N LYS A 66 3.92 -16.41 25.06
CA LYS A 66 5.29 -16.05 25.46
C LYS A 66 5.52 -14.54 25.38
N ALA A 67 5.03 -13.91 24.28
CA ALA A 67 5.14 -12.47 24.10
C ALA A 67 4.42 -11.70 25.22
N VAL A 68 3.18 -12.08 25.53
CA VAL A 68 2.38 -11.48 26.62
C VAL A 68 3.06 -11.68 27.98
N ALA A 69 3.55 -12.89 28.27
CA ALA A 69 4.25 -13.17 29.53
C ALA A 69 5.55 -12.34 29.66
N ARG A 70 6.34 -12.23 28.58
CA ARG A 70 7.57 -11.43 28.59
C ARG A 70 7.29 -9.93 28.76
N LEU A 71 6.28 -9.42 28.05
CA LEU A 71 5.83 -8.04 28.17
C LEU A 71 5.31 -7.74 29.59
N SER A 72 4.47 -8.61 30.15
CA SER A 72 3.99 -8.51 31.54
C SER A 72 5.15 -8.46 32.53
N LYS A 73 6.15 -9.33 32.37
CA LYS A 73 7.35 -9.32 33.22
C LYS A 73 8.03 -7.94 33.11
N ALA A 74 8.31 -7.44 31.91
CA ALA A 74 9.00 -6.17 31.72
C ALA A 74 8.26 -5.00 32.40
N ILE A 75 6.94 -4.94 32.27
CA ILE A 75 6.14 -3.87 32.89
C ILE A 75 6.15 -4.00 34.43
N ASN A 76 5.92 -5.22 34.96
CA ASN A 76 5.83 -5.45 36.40
C ASN A 76 7.19 -5.26 37.11
N THR A 77 8.29 -5.55 36.45
CA THR A 77 9.66 -5.37 36.99
C THR A 77 10.29 -4.02 36.60
N GLN A 78 9.52 -3.14 35.97
CA GLN A 78 9.97 -1.80 35.53
C GLN A 78 11.22 -1.83 34.63
N GLU A 79 11.25 -2.77 33.69
CA GLU A 79 12.30 -2.84 32.69
C GLU A 79 12.11 -1.73 31.63
N LYS A 80 13.23 -1.28 31.07
CA LYS A 80 13.22 -0.35 29.93
C LYS A 80 12.98 -1.14 28.66
N ILE A 81 12.03 -0.68 27.85
CA ILE A 81 11.59 -1.35 26.62
C ILE A 81 11.90 -0.43 25.42
N LEU A 82 12.55 -0.98 24.40
CA LEU A 82 12.68 -0.34 23.10
C LEU A 82 11.62 -0.89 22.15
N ILE A 83 10.81 -0.01 21.56
CA ILE A 83 9.91 -0.33 20.46
C ILE A 83 10.63 0.04 19.17
N TYR A 84 10.90 -0.97 18.35
CA TYR A 84 11.66 -0.88 17.11
C TYR A 84 10.73 -1.12 15.92
N GLY A 85 10.86 -0.38 14.82
CA GLY A 85 10.11 -0.63 13.59
C GLY A 85 10.88 -0.15 12.37
N ASP A 86 10.39 -0.50 11.18
CA ASP A 86 10.95 0.03 9.93
C ASP A 86 10.53 1.48 9.66
N TYR A 87 11.14 2.12 8.65
CA TYR A 87 10.99 3.54 8.35
C TYR A 87 9.78 3.89 7.46
N ASP A 88 9.01 2.93 7.00
CA ASP A 88 7.83 3.17 6.16
C ASP A 88 6.55 3.41 7.00
N VAL A 89 5.39 3.45 6.33
CA VAL A 89 4.11 3.73 7.00
C VAL A 89 3.74 2.62 7.95
N ASP A 90 3.96 1.35 7.59
CA ASP A 90 3.57 0.21 8.43
C ASP A 90 4.44 0.18 9.68
N GLY A 91 5.77 0.19 9.54
CA GLY A 91 6.70 0.17 10.67
C GLY A 91 6.53 1.36 11.61
N THR A 92 6.44 2.59 11.08
CA THR A 92 6.25 3.80 11.91
C THR A 92 4.88 3.83 12.61
N SER A 93 3.82 3.34 11.95
CA SER A 93 2.49 3.20 12.56
C SER A 93 2.48 2.12 13.65
N ALA A 94 3.15 0.99 13.42
CA ALA A 94 3.26 -0.11 14.37
C ALA A 94 3.98 0.33 15.66
N VAL A 95 5.12 1.04 15.52
CA VAL A 95 5.84 1.64 16.65
C VAL A 95 4.96 2.63 17.41
N SER A 96 4.26 3.50 16.67
CA SER A 96 3.40 4.52 17.27
C SER A 96 2.20 3.92 17.99
N LEU A 97 1.59 2.88 17.43
CA LEU A 97 0.49 2.13 18.03
C LEU A 97 0.91 1.52 19.35
N LEU A 98 2.01 0.77 19.35
CA LEU A 98 2.47 0.09 20.56
C LEU A 98 2.95 1.09 21.61
N TYR A 99 3.63 2.17 21.22
CA TYR A 99 4.03 3.25 22.13
C TYR A 99 2.81 3.91 22.78
N ARG A 100 1.79 4.29 21.99
CA ARG A 100 0.55 4.90 22.53
C ARG A 100 -0.15 3.99 23.52
N TYR A 101 -0.17 2.68 23.28
CA TYR A 101 -0.77 1.74 24.21
C TYR A 101 0.07 1.57 25.48
N LEU A 102 1.36 1.27 25.34
CA LEU A 102 2.23 0.97 26.48
C LEU A 102 2.51 2.20 27.36
N SER A 103 2.44 3.42 26.83
CA SER A 103 2.60 4.65 27.62
C SER A 103 1.55 4.82 28.73
N ASN A 104 0.42 4.08 28.65
CA ASN A 104 -0.56 4.00 29.72
C ASN A 104 -0.17 2.99 30.82
N HIS A 105 0.89 2.20 30.60
CA HIS A 105 1.30 1.13 31.52
C HIS A 105 2.71 1.36 32.11
N THR A 106 3.58 2.04 31.38
CA THR A 106 4.94 2.36 31.82
C THR A 106 5.46 3.62 31.14
N SER A 107 6.33 4.36 31.83
CA SER A 107 7.07 5.51 31.27
C SER A 107 8.47 5.13 30.76
N LEU A 108 8.88 3.87 30.92
CA LEU A 108 10.23 3.39 30.58
C LEU A 108 10.30 2.89 29.13
N LEU A 109 9.81 3.71 28.20
CA LEU A 109 9.69 3.39 26.78
C LEU A 109 10.66 4.24 25.95
N TYR A 110 11.28 3.60 24.98
CA TYR A 110 12.06 4.21 23.93
C TYR A 110 11.55 3.75 22.57
N THR A 111 11.72 4.57 21.53
CA THR A 111 11.40 4.20 20.16
C THR A 111 12.64 4.30 19.29
N TYR A 112 12.73 3.44 18.28
CA TYR A 112 13.81 3.47 17.31
C TYR A 112 13.27 3.13 15.90
N ILE A 113 13.68 3.93 14.95
CA ILE A 113 13.52 3.71 13.52
C ILE A 113 14.90 3.75 12.91
N PRO A 114 15.34 2.77 12.11
CA PRO A 114 16.66 2.80 11.48
C PRO A 114 16.75 3.90 10.42
N ASP A 115 17.95 4.43 10.25
CA ASP A 115 18.21 5.34 9.14
C ASP A 115 18.30 4.57 7.83
N ARG A 116 17.44 4.93 6.87
CA ARG A 116 17.32 4.26 5.58
C ARG A 116 18.64 4.15 4.79
N TYR A 117 19.53 5.15 4.96
CA TYR A 117 20.73 5.28 4.13
C TYR A 117 21.97 4.68 4.77
N THR A 118 22.08 4.80 6.08
CA THR A 118 23.28 4.36 6.83
C THR A 118 23.10 2.99 7.47
N GLU A 119 21.85 2.59 7.82
CA GLU A 119 21.56 1.33 8.49
C GLU A 119 20.84 0.34 7.57
N GLY A 120 20.06 0.84 6.60
CA GLY A 120 19.29 0.02 5.69
C GLY A 120 17.92 -0.37 6.24
N TYR A 121 17.37 -1.46 5.69
CA TYR A 121 16.06 -1.99 6.06
C TYR A 121 16.17 -2.96 7.25
N GLY A 122 15.21 -2.88 8.16
CA GLY A 122 15.02 -3.82 9.25
C GLY A 122 15.93 -3.58 10.46
N ILE A 123 16.20 -4.62 11.23
CA ILE A 123 16.99 -4.51 12.47
C ILE A 123 18.45 -4.24 12.17
N SER A 124 19.03 -3.23 12.83
CA SER A 124 20.43 -2.83 12.72
C SER A 124 21.22 -3.09 14.02
N PHE A 125 22.54 -3.26 13.91
CA PHE A 125 23.43 -3.32 15.07
C PHE A 125 23.40 -1.98 15.85
N GLN A 126 23.32 -0.85 15.15
CA GLN A 126 23.23 0.48 15.75
C GLN A 126 21.99 0.63 16.62
N GLY A 127 20.85 0.11 16.18
CA GLY A 127 19.61 0.12 16.96
C GLY A 127 19.70 -0.74 18.23
N ILE A 128 20.42 -1.87 18.17
CA ILE A 128 20.68 -2.71 19.34
C ILE A 128 21.65 -2.01 20.29
N ASP A 129 22.71 -1.38 19.78
CA ASP A 129 23.64 -0.60 20.59
C ASP A 129 22.96 0.60 21.25
N TYR A 130 22.02 1.24 20.55
CA TYR A 130 21.17 2.27 21.14
C TYR A 130 20.33 1.71 22.30
N ALA A 131 19.68 0.54 22.13
CA ALA A 131 18.94 -0.11 23.22
C ALA A 131 19.82 -0.39 24.44
N ALA A 132 21.02 -0.95 24.19
CA ALA A 132 22.01 -1.21 25.25
C ALA A 132 22.44 0.08 25.96
N SER A 133 22.69 1.17 25.21
CA SER A 133 23.08 2.46 25.77
C SER A 133 22.00 3.10 26.67
N LYS A 134 20.74 2.78 26.40
CA LYS A 134 19.58 3.21 27.23
C LYS A 134 19.35 2.28 28.40
N GLY A 135 20.01 1.12 28.43
CA GLY A 135 19.80 0.07 29.43
C GLY A 135 18.46 -0.66 29.23
N CYS A 136 18.02 -0.79 27.99
CA CYS A 136 16.84 -1.61 27.67
C CYS A 136 17.18 -3.09 27.81
N SER A 137 16.28 -3.88 28.38
CA SER A 137 16.39 -5.33 28.49
C SER A 137 15.42 -6.08 27.54
N LEU A 138 14.55 -5.34 26.86
CA LEU A 138 13.59 -5.87 25.91
C LEU A 138 13.51 -4.95 24.68
N ILE A 139 13.62 -5.54 23.50
CA ILE A 139 13.27 -4.93 22.21
C ILE A 139 12.01 -5.60 21.68
N ILE A 140 11.01 -4.81 21.32
CA ILE A 140 9.83 -5.27 20.60
C ILE A 140 9.95 -4.71 19.18
N ALA A 141 10.33 -5.57 18.23
CA ALA A 141 10.48 -5.21 16.82
C ALA A 141 9.18 -5.49 16.09
N LEU A 142 8.68 -4.50 15.38
CA LEU A 142 7.44 -4.56 14.61
C LEU A 142 7.72 -4.27 13.13
N ASP A 143 7.05 -5.00 12.25
CA ASP A 143 7.20 -4.90 10.79
C ASP A 143 8.62 -5.20 10.28
N CYS A 144 9.40 -5.91 11.07
CA CYS A 144 10.75 -6.34 10.71
C CYS A 144 11.27 -7.41 11.68
N GLY A 145 12.33 -8.10 11.28
CA GLY A 145 13.10 -8.93 12.20
C GLY A 145 13.03 -10.43 11.95
N ILE A 146 12.09 -10.94 11.15
CA ILE A 146 11.94 -12.41 10.91
C ILE A 146 13.18 -13.07 10.30
N LYS A 147 14.06 -12.29 9.67
CA LYS A 147 15.32 -12.77 9.05
C LYS A 147 16.59 -12.31 9.80
N ALA A 148 16.45 -11.63 10.93
CA ALA A 148 17.54 -10.95 11.63
C ALA A 148 18.28 -11.87 12.63
N ILE A 149 18.72 -13.06 12.18
CA ILE A 149 19.33 -14.10 13.05
C ILE A 149 20.55 -13.56 13.79
N ASP A 150 21.50 -12.98 13.06
CA ASP A 150 22.76 -12.43 13.60
C ASP A 150 22.54 -11.24 14.56
N LYS A 151 21.54 -10.41 14.28
CA LYS A 151 21.18 -9.24 15.11
C LYS A 151 20.52 -9.66 16.42
N VAL A 152 19.62 -10.64 16.37
CA VAL A 152 18.99 -11.18 17.58
C VAL A 152 20.02 -11.86 18.46
N GLN A 153 20.95 -12.64 17.88
CA GLN A 153 22.06 -13.23 18.64
C GLN A 153 22.93 -12.14 19.30
N TYR A 154 23.27 -11.09 18.55
CA TYR A 154 24.05 -9.96 19.08
C TYR A 154 23.35 -9.25 20.25
N ALA A 155 22.03 -9.12 20.21
CA ALA A 155 21.26 -8.56 21.33
C ALA A 155 21.25 -9.51 22.53
N THR A 156 21.07 -10.81 22.30
CA THR A 156 21.13 -11.84 23.35
C THR A 156 22.47 -11.82 24.07
N ASP A 157 23.58 -11.68 23.35
CA ASP A 157 24.93 -11.55 23.92
C ASP A 157 25.09 -10.30 24.82
N LYS A 158 24.24 -9.29 24.61
CA LYS A 158 24.14 -8.07 25.44
C LYS A 158 23.11 -8.17 26.56
N GLY A 159 22.44 -9.30 26.72
CA GLY A 159 21.37 -9.52 27.71
C GLY A 159 20.06 -8.81 27.37
N ILE A 160 19.79 -8.58 26.08
CA ILE A 160 18.56 -7.94 25.58
C ILE A 160 17.70 -9.01 24.90
N ASP A 161 16.49 -9.19 25.40
CA ASP A 161 15.48 -10.08 24.82
C ASP A 161 14.78 -9.43 23.62
N PHE A 162 14.33 -10.27 22.66
CA PHE A 162 13.52 -9.83 21.53
C PHE A 162 12.11 -10.44 21.54
N ILE A 163 11.11 -9.61 21.22
CA ILE A 163 9.81 -10.00 20.69
C ILE A 163 9.74 -9.48 19.27
N ILE A 164 9.49 -10.35 18.29
CA ILE A 164 9.39 -9.99 16.88
C ILE A 164 7.91 -10.09 16.47
N GLY A 165 7.34 -9.01 15.96
CA GLY A 165 6.01 -8.95 15.33
C GLY A 165 6.18 -8.57 13.85
N ASP A 166 6.22 -9.58 12.96
CA ASP A 166 6.56 -9.37 11.55
C ASP A 166 5.60 -10.15 10.63
N HIS A 167 5.35 -9.65 9.45
CA HIS A 167 4.46 -10.26 8.45
C HIS A 167 5.22 -10.73 7.20
N HIS A 168 6.50 -10.42 7.10
CA HIS A 168 7.32 -10.85 5.98
C HIS A 168 7.51 -12.37 5.96
N ARG A 169 7.73 -12.92 4.78
CA ARG A 169 7.91 -14.35 4.58
C ARG A 169 9.17 -14.84 5.33
N PRO A 170 9.03 -15.82 6.23
CA PRO A 170 10.18 -16.41 6.93
C PRO A 170 11.10 -17.17 5.97
N ASP A 171 12.38 -17.21 6.28
CA ASP A 171 13.33 -18.14 5.68
C ASP A 171 13.23 -19.52 6.36
N ALA A 172 14.04 -20.49 5.92
CA ALA A 172 14.08 -21.82 6.51
C ALA A 172 14.51 -21.81 8.00
N GLN A 173 15.29 -20.80 8.39
CA GLN A 173 15.69 -20.55 9.76
C GLN A 173 15.17 -19.18 10.20
N VAL A 174 14.70 -19.09 11.43
CA VAL A 174 14.24 -17.87 12.06
C VAL A 174 15.12 -17.54 13.28
N PRO A 175 15.16 -16.26 13.73
CA PRO A 175 15.93 -15.86 14.90
C PRO A 175 15.50 -16.60 16.18
N ASP A 176 16.45 -16.79 17.12
CA ASP A 176 16.16 -17.32 18.46
C ASP A 176 15.68 -16.21 19.41
N ALA A 177 14.50 -15.65 19.11
CA ALA A 177 13.83 -14.63 19.91
C ALA A 177 12.94 -15.29 20.97
N VAL A 178 12.64 -14.55 22.06
CA VAL A 178 11.71 -15.01 23.10
C VAL A 178 10.34 -15.34 22.53
N ALA A 179 9.87 -14.54 21.56
CA ALA A 179 8.64 -14.79 20.84
C ALA A 179 8.73 -14.23 19.40
N ILE A 180 8.14 -14.97 18.46
CA ILE A 180 7.98 -14.55 17.05
C ILE A 180 6.51 -14.60 16.68
N LEU A 181 5.91 -13.42 16.59
CA LEU A 181 4.54 -13.21 16.17
C LEU A 181 4.53 -12.98 14.66
N ASN A 182 4.42 -14.06 13.89
CA ASN A 182 4.33 -13.98 12.44
C ASN A 182 3.38 -15.06 11.92
N PRO A 183 2.21 -14.66 11.35
CA PRO A 183 1.23 -15.60 10.82
C PRO A 183 1.75 -16.46 9.66
N GLN A 184 2.78 -15.98 8.93
CA GLN A 184 3.36 -16.66 7.76
C GLN A 184 4.24 -17.86 8.13
N GLN A 185 4.60 -18.05 9.42
CA GLN A 185 5.31 -19.25 9.84
C GLN A 185 4.48 -20.51 9.52
N ALA A 186 5.11 -21.54 8.98
CA ALA A 186 4.44 -22.76 8.52
C ALA A 186 3.66 -23.49 9.64
N ASP A 187 4.14 -23.38 10.88
CA ASP A 187 3.55 -24.00 12.07
C ASP A 187 2.68 -23.04 12.90
N CYS A 188 2.39 -21.83 12.41
CA CYS A 188 1.51 -20.89 13.08
C CYS A 188 0.05 -21.23 12.79
N PRO A 189 -0.78 -21.55 13.80
CA PRO A 189 -2.18 -21.90 13.60
C PRO A 189 -3.11 -20.68 13.41
N TYR A 190 -2.58 -19.45 13.42
CA TYR A 190 -3.39 -18.26 13.23
C TYR A 190 -4.12 -18.30 11.88
N PRO A 191 -5.46 -18.15 11.85
CA PRO A 191 -6.23 -18.42 10.64
C PRO A 191 -5.97 -17.43 9.49
N TYR A 192 -5.70 -16.15 9.82
CA TYR A 192 -5.51 -15.11 8.83
C TYR A 192 -4.02 -14.76 8.65
N LYS A 193 -3.50 -14.90 7.42
CA LYS A 193 -2.06 -14.80 7.13
C LYS A 193 -1.59 -13.43 6.65
N GLU A 194 -2.52 -12.54 6.27
CA GLU A 194 -2.24 -11.33 5.52
C GLU A 194 -2.26 -10.04 6.37
N LEU A 195 -2.09 -10.16 7.70
CA LEU A 195 -1.96 -8.96 8.55
C LEU A 195 -0.68 -8.20 8.16
N CYS A 196 -0.73 -6.86 8.14
CA CYS A 196 0.46 -6.01 8.11
C CYS A 196 1.18 -5.98 9.47
N GLY A 197 2.39 -5.44 9.53
CA GLY A 197 3.17 -5.37 10.77
C GLY A 197 2.46 -4.61 11.90
N CYS A 198 1.80 -3.49 11.60
CA CYS A 198 0.97 -2.74 12.55
C CYS A 198 -0.25 -3.57 13.01
N GLY A 199 -0.85 -4.36 12.11
CA GLY A 199 -1.92 -5.30 12.44
C GLY A 199 -1.46 -6.36 13.43
N ILE A 200 -0.25 -6.90 13.28
CA ILE A 200 0.35 -7.84 14.23
C ILE A 200 0.63 -7.14 15.57
N GLY A 201 1.17 -5.90 15.54
CA GLY A 201 1.32 -5.08 16.73
C GLY A 201 -0.01 -4.86 17.47
N PHE A 202 -1.10 -4.62 16.73
CA PHE A 202 -2.44 -4.51 17.30
C PHE A 202 -2.91 -5.84 17.93
N LYS A 203 -2.58 -7.00 17.34
CA LYS A 203 -2.88 -8.31 17.93
C LYS A 203 -2.13 -8.56 19.24
N LEU A 204 -0.89 -8.10 19.36
CA LEU A 204 -0.15 -8.14 20.62
C LEU A 204 -0.83 -7.26 21.67
N VAL A 205 -1.26 -6.05 21.31
CA VAL A 205 -2.04 -5.16 22.19
C VAL A 205 -3.36 -5.81 22.60
N GLN A 206 -4.10 -6.42 21.66
CA GLN A 206 -5.35 -7.14 21.94
C GLN A 206 -5.14 -8.29 22.93
N ALA A 207 -4.09 -9.10 22.73
CA ALA A 207 -3.75 -10.20 23.64
C ALA A 207 -3.39 -9.70 25.05
N TYR A 208 -2.60 -8.63 25.11
CA TYR A 208 -2.22 -8.04 26.40
C TYR A 208 -3.42 -7.41 27.13
N GLN A 209 -4.32 -6.76 26.39
CA GLN A 209 -5.58 -6.22 26.92
C GLN A 209 -6.48 -7.32 27.51
N GLN A 210 -6.61 -8.45 26.79
CA GLN A 210 -7.33 -9.64 27.28
C GLN A 210 -6.67 -10.24 28.53
N HIS A 211 -5.33 -10.33 28.54
CA HIS A 211 -4.58 -10.80 29.72
C HIS A 211 -4.84 -9.95 30.95
N LEU A 212 -4.99 -8.64 30.79
CA LEU A 212 -5.35 -7.71 31.85
C LEU A 212 -6.86 -7.72 32.20
N SER A 213 -7.67 -8.52 31.49
CA SER A 213 -9.14 -8.55 31.61
C SER A 213 -9.78 -7.16 31.40
N ARG A 214 -9.23 -6.34 30.50
CA ARG A 214 -9.75 -5.02 30.14
C ARG A 214 -10.60 -5.07 28.88
N PRO A 215 -11.58 -4.16 28.73
CA PRO A 215 -12.48 -4.16 27.58
C PRO A 215 -11.75 -3.76 26.28
N PHE A 216 -12.19 -4.32 25.15
CA PHE A 216 -11.67 -4.02 23.81
C PHE A 216 -11.83 -2.54 23.44
N GLU A 217 -12.87 -1.88 23.92
CA GLU A 217 -13.16 -0.48 23.61
C GLU A 217 -12.02 0.49 23.99
N GLU A 218 -11.18 0.14 24.97
CA GLU A 218 -10.02 0.96 25.35
C GLU A 218 -8.93 0.97 24.25
N ILE A 219 -8.85 -0.08 23.43
CA ILE A 219 -7.86 -0.19 22.34
C ILE A 219 -8.44 0.16 20.97
N ARG A 220 -9.77 0.29 20.85
CA ARG A 220 -10.44 0.66 19.61
C ARG A 220 -9.90 1.95 18.97
N PRO A 221 -9.54 3.01 19.73
CA PRO A 221 -8.95 4.22 19.16
C PRO A 221 -7.64 3.99 18.36
N LEU A 222 -6.91 2.90 18.64
CA LEU A 222 -5.66 2.56 17.94
C LEU A 222 -5.90 2.04 16.51
N LEU A 223 -7.14 1.73 16.16
CA LEU A 223 -7.51 1.28 14.83
C LEU A 223 -7.29 2.36 13.75
N ASP A 224 -7.19 3.64 14.13
CA ASP A 224 -6.80 4.72 13.22
C ASP A 224 -5.44 4.44 12.56
N LEU A 225 -4.45 3.99 13.34
CA LEU A 225 -3.12 3.64 12.84
C LEU A 225 -3.12 2.32 12.06
N VAL A 226 -3.91 1.33 12.50
CA VAL A 226 -4.03 0.05 11.79
C VAL A 226 -4.61 0.25 10.39
N ALA A 227 -5.63 1.12 10.25
CA ALA A 227 -6.21 1.42 8.94
C ALA A 227 -5.22 2.12 8.01
N ILE A 228 -4.42 3.06 8.54
CA ILE A 228 -3.39 3.77 7.76
C ILE A 228 -2.31 2.78 7.30
N ALA A 229 -1.81 1.95 8.19
CA ALA A 229 -0.78 0.96 7.90
C ALA A 229 -1.26 -0.08 6.87
N THR A 230 -2.39 -0.72 7.12
CA THR A 230 -2.98 -1.74 6.22
C THR A 230 -3.19 -1.19 4.80
N ALA A 231 -3.67 0.05 4.69
CA ALA A 231 -3.90 0.67 3.39
C ALA A 231 -2.59 1.03 2.66
N ALA A 232 -1.55 1.41 3.39
CA ALA A 232 -0.28 1.85 2.83
C ALA A 232 0.64 0.69 2.44
N ASP A 233 0.57 -0.42 3.17
CA ASP A 233 1.42 -1.61 2.95
C ASP A 233 0.93 -2.51 1.81
N ILE A 234 -0.20 -2.17 1.19
CA ILE A 234 -0.74 -2.86 0.01
C ILE A 234 -1.05 -4.36 0.27
N VAL A 235 -1.29 -4.73 1.53
CA VAL A 235 -1.74 -6.07 1.91
C VAL A 235 -3.21 -6.33 1.53
N ALA A 236 -3.62 -7.60 1.52
CA ALA A 236 -4.96 -8.00 1.13
C ALA A 236 -6.07 -7.30 1.96
N MET A 237 -7.01 -6.64 1.29
CA MET A 237 -8.17 -5.95 1.91
C MET A 237 -9.36 -6.90 2.04
N ASN A 238 -9.14 -8.04 2.68
CA ASN A 238 -10.16 -9.03 3.00
C ASN A 238 -10.06 -9.48 4.47
N GLY A 239 -10.85 -10.42 4.92
CA GLY A 239 -10.78 -10.99 6.26
C GLY A 239 -10.62 -9.95 7.37
N GLU A 240 -9.65 -10.15 8.26
CA GLU A 240 -9.40 -9.24 9.38
C GLU A 240 -8.89 -7.87 8.94
N ASN A 241 -8.04 -7.79 7.91
CA ASN A 241 -7.56 -6.49 7.40
C ASN A 241 -8.71 -5.59 7.00
N ARG A 242 -9.71 -6.14 6.28
CA ARG A 242 -10.90 -5.37 5.90
C ARG A 242 -11.72 -4.93 7.12
N THR A 243 -11.92 -5.81 8.09
CA THR A 243 -12.65 -5.49 9.33
C THR A 243 -11.92 -4.41 10.13
N LEU A 244 -10.63 -4.56 10.36
CA LEU A 244 -9.80 -3.59 11.08
C LEU A 244 -9.77 -2.23 10.38
N THR A 245 -9.61 -2.23 9.04
CA THR A 245 -9.61 -1.00 8.24
C THR A 245 -10.99 -0.31 8.23
N TYR A 246 -12.09 -1.08 8.16
CA TYR A 246 -13.45 -0.54 8.22
C TYR A 246 -13.67 0.23 9.51
N PHE A 247 -13.39 -0.39 10.66
CA PHE A 247 -13.54 0.26 11.96
C PHE A 247 -12.48 1.33 12.22
N GLY A 248 -11.29 1.19 11.66
CA GLY A 248 -10.25 2.21 11.71
C GLY A 248 -10.65 3.48 10.96
N LEU A 249 -11.28 3.35 9.79
CA LEU A 249 -11.87 4.50 9.08
C LEU A 249 -13.03 5.13 9.85
N GLU A 250 -13.81 4.35 10.60
CA GLU A 250 -14.81 4.93 11.52
C GLU A 250 -14.14 5.76 12.62
N VAL A 251 -13.07 5.26 13.24
CA VAL A 251 -12.29 6.01 14.25
C VAL A 251 -11.72 7.29 13.63
N ILE A 252 -11.10 7.21 12.46
CA ILE A 252 -10.56 8.37 11.74
C ILE A 252 -11.64 9.43 11.49
N ASN A 253 -12.85 9.02 11.16
CA ASN A 253 -13.95 9.95 10.85
C ASN A 253 -14.69 10.48 12.08
N GLN A 254 -14.64 9.79 13.21
CA GLN A 254 -15.36 10.17 14.43
C GLN A 254 -14.44 10.84 15.46
N GLN A 255 -13.33 10.21 15.77
CA GLN A 255 -12.43 10.64 16.83
C GLN A 255 -10.97 10.20 16.55
N PRO A 256 -10.33 10.76 15.49
CA PRO A 256 -8.94 10.43 15.18
C PRO A 256 -8.01 10.91 16.30
N SER A 257 -6.85 10.28 16.43
CA SER A 257 -5.77 10.80 17.27
C SER A 257 -5.29 12.18 16.77
N ALA A 258 -4.69 12.97 17.65
CA ALA A 258 -4.21 14.31 17.31
C ALA A 258 -3.25 14.29 16.10
N GLY A 259 -2.32 13.31 16.06
CA GLY A 259 -1.38 13.14 14.96
C GLY A 259 -2.07 12.80 13.64
N VAL A 260 -3.01 11.86 13.64
CA VAL A 260 -3.78 11.46 12.44
C VAL A 260 -4.68 12.59 11.97
N SER A 261 -5.34 13.30 12.88
CA SER A 261 -6.16 14.47 12.55
C SER A 261 -5.34 15.57 11.87
N ALA A 262 -4.16 15.89 12.42
CA ALA A 262 -3.27 16.89 11.85
C ALA A 262 -2.72 16.48 10.47
N LEU A 263 -2.40 15.19 10.30
CA LEU A 263 -1.91 14.64 9.03
C LEU A 263 -2.92 14.73 7.90
N LEU A 264 -4.20 14.46 8.19
CA LEU A 264 -5.29 14.47 7.21
C LEU A 264 -5.85 15.88 6.95
N GLY A 265 -5.73 16.80 7.94
CA GLY A 265 -6.28 18.15 7.88
C GLY A 265 -7.75 18.25 8.35
N GLU A 266 -8.10 19.39 8.97
CA GLU A 266 -9.39 19.59 9.69
C GLU A 266 -10.63 19.75 8.78
N ASN A 267 -10.47 20.00 7.49
CA ASN A 267 -11.58 20.36 6.59
C ASN A 267 -12.12 19.19 5.76
N GLN A 268 -11.87 17.95 6.14
CA GLN A 268 -12.34 16.79 5.38
C GLN A 268 -13.77 16.43 5.77
N LYS A 269 -14.67 16.34 4.79
CA LYS A 269 -16.08 15.97 5.00
C LYS A 269 -16.23 14.51 5.48
N ARG A 270 -15.47 13.61 4.91
CA ARG A 270 -15.35 12.20 5.28
C ARG A 270 -14.07 11.66 4.63
N VAL A 271 -13.23 11.05 5.43
CA VAL A 271 -12.00 10.38 4.97
C VAL A 271 -12.37 8.99 4.48
N ASP A 272 -11.95 8.65 3.28
CA ASP A 272 -12.03 7.32 2.70
C ASP A 272 -10.64 6.67 2.59
N ILE A 273 -10.60 5.44 2.07
CA ILE A 273 -9.34 4.71 1.90
C ILE A 273 -8.41 5.39 0.90
N GLY A 274 -8.95 6.08 -0.11
CA GLY A 274 -8.18 6.86 -1.08
C GLY A 274 -7.47 8.03 -0.42
N ASP A 275 -8.12 8.74 0.51
CA ASP A 275 -7.48 9.79 1.29
C ASP A 275 -6.31 9.26 2.13
N VAL A 276 -6.46 8.07 2.71
CA VAL A 276 -5.37 7.41 3.46
C VAL A 276 -4.20 7.11 2.53
N VAL A 277 -4.44 6.45 1.40
CA VAL A 277 -3.39 6.01 0.45
C VAL A 277 -2.70 7.20 -0.25
N PHE A 278 -3.47 8.24 -0.65
CA PHE A 278 -2.94 9.32 -1.49
C PHE A 278 -2.61 10.61 -0.73
N LYS A 279 -3.07 10.76 0.53
CA LYS A 279 -2.75 11.95 1.34
C LYS A 279 -1.94 11.61 2.59
N ALA A 280 -2.38 10.64 3.42
CA ALA A 280 -1.71 10.32 4.67
C ALA A 280 -0.40 9.53 4.44
N ALA A 281 -0.47 8.41 3.75
CA ALA A 281 0.67 7.53 3.54
C ALA A 281 1.86 8.19 2.83
N PRO A 282 1.69 9.01 1.76
CA PRO A 282 2.81 9.70 1.12
C PRO A 282 3.52 10.71 2.03
N ARG A 283 2.80 11.35 2.96
CA ARG A 283 3.36 12.27 3.94
C ARG A 283 4.24 11.53 4.95
N ILE A 284 3.72 10.45 5.53
CA ILE A 284 4.49 9.59 6.46
C ILE A 284 5.74 9.05 5.77
N ASN A 285 5.59 8.48 4.56
CA ASN A 285 6.71 7.95 3.79
C ASN A 285 7.76 9.02 3.42
N ALA A 286 7.35 10.28 3.22
CA ALA A 286 8.26 11.36 2.88
C ALA A 286 9.26 11.61 4.02
N ALA A 287 8.84 11.51 5.28
CA ALA A 287 9.73 11.63 6.42
C ALA A 287 10.91 10.64 6.33
N GLY A 288 10.65 9.34 6.12
CA GLY A 288 11.69 8.32 5.99
C GLY A 288 12.45 8.31 4.65
N ARG A 289 12.03 9.12 3.66
CA ARG A 289 12.72 9.24 2.36
C ARG A 289 13.62 10.45 2.25
N ILE A 290 13.24 11.56 2.85
CA ILE A 290 13.94 12.85 2.76
C ILE A 290 14.80 13.08 4.01
N GLU A 291 14.28 12.70 5.18
CA GLU A 291 14.94 12.86 6.46
C GLU A 291 14.99 11.52 7.22
N HIS A 292 14.20 11.37 8.26
CA HIS A 292 14.23 10.21 9.13
C HIS A 292 12.82 9.81 9.62
N GLY A 293 12.49 8.51 9.60
CA GLY A 293 11.19 7.98 10.02
C GLY A 293 10.75 8.35 11.45
N LYS A 294 11.68 8.70 12.33
CA LYS A 294 11.37 9.20 13.69
C LYS A 294 10.42 10.40 13.72
N TYR A 295 10.41 11.24 12.68
CA TYR A 295 9.50 12.39 12.59
C TYR A 295 8.04 11.95 12.43
N ALA A 296 7.82 10.87 11.68
CA ALA A 296 6.50 10.26 11.58
C ALA A 296 6.03 9.70 12.93
N VAL A 297 6.89 8.96 13.63
CA VAL A 297 6.58 8.44 14.98
C VAL A 297 6.30 9.60 15.95
N ALA A 298 7.11 10.67 15.92
CA ALA A 298 6.90 11.84 16.77
C ALA A 298 5.55 12.53 16.52
N LEU A 299 5.07 12.56 15.26
CA LEU A 299 3.73 13.07 14.92
C LEU A 299 2.63 12.12 15.40
N LEU A 300 2.73 10.83 15.06
CA LEU A 300 1.67 9.84 15.32
C LEU A 300 1.49 9.50 16.81
N THR A 301 2.49 9.79 17.64
CA THR A 301 2.43 9.65 19.10
C THR A 301 2.08 10.94 19.84
N GLU A 302 1.99 12.08 19.15
CA GLU A 302 1.66 13.37 19.77
C GLU A 302 0.20 13.41 20.22
N THR A 303 -0.04 13.91 21.43
CA THR A 303 -1.37 14.04 22.04
C THR A 303 -1.88 15.48 22.06
N ASP A 304 -0.98 16.47 22.03
CA ASP A 304 -1.35 17.87 21.94
C ASP A 304 -1.65 18.28 20.50
N SER A 305 -2.89 18.68 20.21
CA SER A 305 -3.35 19.01 18.85
C SER A 305 -2.57 20.17 18.21
N ARG A 306 -2.05 21.14 18.98
CA ARG A 306 -1.26 22.24 18.44
C ARG A 306 0.11 21.74 17.99
N LYS A 307 0.79 20.97 18.86
CA LYS A 307 2.08 20.38 18.53
C LYS A 307 1.98 19.37 17.38
N ALA A 308 0.87 18.62 17.30
CA ALA A 308 0.62 17.73 16.19
C ALA A 308 0.52 18.50 14.85
N LYS A 309 -0.14 19.67 14.82
CA LYS A 309 -0.20 20.51 13.63
C LYS A 309 1.17 21.07 13.23
N GLU A 310 2.00 21.46 14.17
CA GLU A 310 3.38 21.92 13.93
C GLU A 310 4.20 20.81 13.26
N LYS A 311 4.18 19.59 13.83
CA LYS A 311 4.87 18.40 13.27
C LYS A 311 4.30 17.97 11.92
N ALA A 312 2.98 18.02 11.72
CA ALA A 312 2.35 17.71 10.45
C ALA A 312 2.76 18.70 9.35
N TYR A 313 2.94 19.97 9.69
CA TYR A 313 3.46 20.98 8.77
C TYR A 313 4.91 20.69 8.35
N GLU A 314 5.79 20.29 9.30
CA GLU A 314 7.16 19.86 8.97
C GLU A 314 7.16 18.67 7.99
N ILE A 315 6.31 17.67 8.24
CA ILE A 315 6.17 16.51 7.34
C ILE A 315 5.61 16.92 5.95
N GLU A 316 4.68 17.90 5.88
CA GLU A 316 4.19 18.39 4.59
C GLU A 316 5.29 19.12 3.80
N LEU A 317 6.22 19.83 4.46
CA LEU A 317 7.39 20.39 3.78
C LEU A 317 8.25 19.30 3.16
N LEU A 318 8.57 18.24 3.92
CA LEU A 318 9.32 17.08 3.40
C LEU A 318 8.59 16.39 2.23
N ASN A 319 7.26 16.26 2.31
CA ASN A 319 6.46 15.69 1.23
C ASN A 319 6.43 16.60 -0.02
N SER A 320 6.45 17.92 0.15
CA SER A 320 6.54 18.87 -0.95
C SER A 320 7.91 18.78 -1.64
N GLU A 321 8.99 18.76 -0.87
CA GLU A 321 10.34 18.54 -1.38
C GLU A 321 10.45 17.20 -2.13
N ARG A 322 9.92 16.12 -1.56
CA ARG A 322 9.89 14.82 -2.23
C ARG A 322 9.15 14.89 -3.58
N LYS A 323 8.01 15.62 -3.68
CA LYS A 323 7.25 15.78 -4.93
C LYS A 323 8.03 16.59 -5.97
N GLU A 324 8.73 17.62 -5.55
CA GLU A 324 9.58 18.43 -6.44
C GLU A 324 10.72 17.60 -7.01
N LEU A 325 11.45 16.87 -6.15
CA LEU A 325 12.52 15.95 -6.55
C LEU A 325 11.99 14.86 -7.50
N ASP A 326 10.85 14.24 -7.19
CA ASP A 326 10.20 13.23 -8.01
C ASP A 326 9.87 13.77 -9.41
N SER A 327 9.29 14.96 -9.50
CA SER A 327 8.93 15.60 -10.77
C SER A 327 10.16 16.00 -11.58
N SER A 328 11.15 16.63 -10.98
CA SER A 328 12.39 17.05 -11.65
C SER A 328 13.17 15.85 -12.18
N ILE A 329 13.42 14.85 -11.32
CA ILE A 329 14.17 13.65 -11.72
C ILE A 329 13.43 12.87 -12.81
N THR A 330 12.10 12.79 -12.74
CA THR A 330 11.31 12.13 -13.81
C THR A 330 11.48 12.85 -15.16
N GLN A 331 11.43 14.18 -15.18
CA GLN A 331 11.63 14.97 -16.40
C GLN A 331 13.05 14.80 -16.95
N GLU A 332 14.07 14.86 -16.10
CA GLU A 332 15.45 14.63 -16.50
C GLU A 332 15.67 13.22 -17.08
N ALA A 333 15.07 12.20 -16.44
CA ALA A 333 15.18 10.82 -16.90
C ALA A 333 14.48 10.61 -18.25
N LEU A 334 13.31 11.22 -18.48
CA LEU A 334 12.62 11.19 -19.77
C LEU A 334 13.44 11.89 -20.85
N ALA A 335 14.01 13.06 -20.57
CA ALA A 335 14.88 13.78 -21.49
C ALA A 335 16.12 12.93 -21.84
N GLN A 336 16.75 12.27 -20.86
CA GLN A 336 17.90 11.37 -21.08
C GLN A 336 17.55 10.20 -22.03
N ILE A 337 16.37 9.61 -21.88
CA ILE A 337 15.90 8.52 -22.75
C ILE A 337 15.74 9.03 -24.20
N GLU A 338 15.20 10.23 -24.38
CA GLU A 338 15.00 10.84 -25.70
C GLU A 338 16.32 11.23 -26.34
N GLU A 339 17.21 11.90 -25.63
CA GLU A 339 18.53 12.33 -26.08
C GLU A 339 19.42 11.16 -26.51
N ASN A 340 19.35 10.05 -25.79
CA ASN A 340 20.08 8.83 -26.09
C ASN A 340 19.43 7.98 -27.22
N GLY A 341 18.24 8.34 -27.70
CA GLY A 341 17.50 7.55 -28.68
C GLY A 341 17.02 6.19 -28.17
N GLU A 342 16.72 6.09 -26.86
CA GLU A 342 16.41 4.83 -26.18
C GLU A 342 14.89 4.57 -26.07
N GLN A 343 14.04 5.33 -26.76
CA GLN A 343 12.58 5.19 -26.68
C GLN A 343 12.08 3.80 -27.07
N ASN A 344 12.78 3.13 -27.99
CA ASN A 344 12.40 1.82 -28.54
C ASN A 344 13.12 0.63 -27.88
N ARG A 345 13.87 0.82 -26.80
CA ARG A 345 14.48 -0.28 -26.04
C ARG A 345 13.42 -1.11 -25.31
N TYR A 346 13.75 -2.34 -24.96
CA TYR A 346 12.91 -3.24 -24.16
C TYR A 346 12.98 -2.96 -22.66
N SER A 347 14.01 -2.28 -22.19
CA SER A 347 14.20 -1.84 -20.82
C SER A 347 14.45 -0.35 -20.72
N THR A 348 14.28 0.22 -19.53
CA THR A 348 14.71 1.57 -19.19
C THR A 348 15.83 1.47 -18.14
N VAL A 349 17.03 1.93 -18.47
CA VAL A 349 18.16 2.00 -17.54
C VAL A 349 18.78 3.38 -17.65
N VAL A 350 18.56 4.21 -16.62
CA VAL A 350 18.98 5.61 -16.57
C VAL A 350 19.83 5.89 -15.33
N PHE A 351 20.74 6.84 -15.43
CA PHE A 351 21.68 7.19 -14.38
C PHE A 351 21.93 8.70 -14.31
N ASN A 352 21.94 9.23 -13.09
CA ASN A 352 22.54 10.53 -12.80
C ASN A 352 23.10 10.53 -11.37
N PRO A 353 24.36 10.97 -11.16
CA PRO A 353 24.99 10.91 -9.84
C PRO A 353 24.32 11.80 -8.79
N HIS A 354 23.53 12.79 -9.21
CA HIS A 354 22.89 13.76 -8.31
C HIS A 354 21.44 13.42 -7.97
N TRP A 355 20.86 12.35 -8.52
CA TRP A 355 19.49 11.98 -8.19
C TRP A 355 19.38 11.46 -6.75
N HIS A 356 18.34 11.91 -6.07
CA HIS A 356 18.13 11.58 -4.68
C HIS A 356 17.73 10.10 -4.48
N LYS A 357 18.56 9.32 -3.77
CA LYS A 357 18.40 7.86 -3.57
C LYS A 357 17.02 7.47 -3.02
N GLY A 358 16.41 8.30 -2.14
CA GLY A 358 15.09 8.04 -1.55
C GLY A 358 13.92 8.16 -2.53
N VAL A 359 14.15 8.77 -3.72
CA VAL A 359 13.09 9.10 -4.68
C VAL A 359 13.18 8.26 -5.96
N ILE A 360 14.36 7.73 -6.32
CA ILE A 360 14.57 6.99 -7.58
C ILE A 360 13.59 5.81 -7.78
N GLY A 361 13.11 5.18 -6.70
CA GLY A 361 12.11 4.11 -6.80
C GLY A 361 10.72 4.62 -7.20
N ILE A 362 10.36 5.86 -6.86
CA ILE A 362 9.12 6.51 -7.30
C ILE A 362 9.27 6.89 -8.76
N VAL A 363 10.41 7.46 -9.14
CA VAL A 363 10.74 7.81 -10.52
C VAL A 363 10.67 6.57 -11.43
N ALA A 364 11.23 5.43 -11.01
CA ALA A 364 11.15 4.19 -11.77
C ALA A 364 9.69 3.77 -12.05
N SER A 365 8.79 3.91 -11.06
CA SER A 365 7.36 3.65 -11.25
C SER A 365 6.71 4.61 -12.25
N ARG A 366 7.06 5.92 -12.21
CA ARG A 366 6.54 6.92 -13.16
C ARG A 366 7.02 6.71 -14.59
N LEU A 367 8.28 6.29 -14.76
CA LEU A 367 8.81 5.98 -16.09
C LEU A 367 8.07 4.80 -16.75
N ILE A 368 7.60 3.82 -15.95
CA ILE A 368 6.75 2.73 -16.44
C ILE A 368 5.40 3.25 -16.95
N GLU A 369 4.85 4.32 -16.37
CA GLU A 369 3.62 4.94 -16.87
C GLU A 369 3.78 5.53 -18.27
N THR A 370 5.01 5.92 -18.66
CA THR A 370 5.31 6.44 -20.00
C THR A 370 5.78 5.34 -20.95
N TYR A 371 6.75 4.53 -20.50
CA TYR A 371 7.32 3.42 -21.25
C TYR A 371 7.03 2.11 -20.50
N TYR A 372 5.98 1.40 -20.87
CA TYR A 372 5.54 0.19 -20.19
C TYR A 372 6.55 -0.96 -20.34
N ARG A 373 7.64 -0.89 -19.58
CA ARG A 373 8.75 -1.85 -19.61
C ARG A 373 9.53 -1.87 -18.29
N PRO A 374 10.28 -2.95 -17.98
CA PRO A 374 11.14 -3.02 -16.79
C PRO A 374 12.09 -1.84 -16.72
N THR A 375 12.16 -1.17 -15.57
CA THR A 375 12.82 0.11 -15.40
C THR A 375 13.75 0.11 -14.19
N LEU A 376 15.00 0.56 -14.40
CA LEU A 376 16.01 0.77 -13.38
C LEU A 376 16.45 2.25 -13.39
N VAL A 377 16.43 2.86 -12.22
CA VAL A 377 16.91 4.24 -12.03
C VAL A 377 18.09 4.22 -11.08
N PHE A 378 19.25 4.60 -11.57
CA PHE A 378 20.52 4.60 -10.83
C PHE A 378 20.90 5.99 -10.33
N THR A 379 21.61 6.01 -9.20
CA THR A 379 22.27 7.19 -8.64
C THR A 379 23.60 6.83 -8.00
N GLN A 380 24.43 7.83 -7.70
CA GLN A 380 25.67 7.66 -6.94
C GLN A 380 25.35 7.34 -5.46
N SER A 381 26.06 6.38 -4.89
CA SER A 381 25.98 6.01 -3.46
C SER A 381 27.36 5.67 -2.92
N GLY A 382 28.07 6.66 -2.42
CA GLY A 382 29.48 6.52 -2.06
C GLY A 382 30.35 6.27 -3.30
N ASP A 383 31.11 5.20 -3.28
CA ASP A 383 31.96 4.73 -4.39
C ASP A 383 31.23 3.82 -5.39
N LYS A 384 29.96 3.52 -5.16
CA LYS A 384 29.13 2.61 -5.97
C LYS A 384 27.94 3.34 -6.62
N TYR A 385 27.35 2.69 -7.61
CA TYR A 385 26.04 3.06 -8.14
C TYR A 385 24.97 2.20 -7.47
N ALA A 386 23.93 2.85 -7.00
CA ALA A 386 22.76 2.19 -6.42
C ALA A 386 21.53 2.44 -7.29
N ALA A 387 20.71 1.42 -7.49
CA ALA A 387 19.48 1.54 -8.26
C ALA A 387 18.25 1.04 -7.53
N SER A 388 17.12 1.59 -7.94
CA SER A 388 15.81 1.02 -7.68
C SER A 388 15.20 0.51 -8.97
N ALA A 389 14.78 -0.73 -8.97
CA ALA A 389 14.18 -1.43 -10.08
C ALA A 389 12.67 -1.57 -9.88
N ARG A 390 11.90 -1.41 -10.96
CA ARG A 390 10.45 -1.66 -11.02
C ARG A 390 10.11 -2.47 -12.25
N SER A 391 9.11 -3.34 -12.12
CA SER A 391 8.68 -4.24 -13.18
C SER A 391 7.27 -3.93 -13.69
N ILE A 392 6.93 -4.58 -14.80
CA ILE A 392 5.60 -4.60 -15.40
C ILE A 392 4.90 -5.92 -15.11
N THR A 393 3.58 -5.98 -15.31
CA THR A 393 2.81 -7.20 -15.08
C THR A 393 3.31 -8.35 -15.96
N GLY A 394 3.57 -9.49 -15.33
CA GLY A 394 4.02 -10.72 -16.00
C GLY A 394 5.53 -10.82 -16.20
N PHE A 395 6.32 -9.83 -15.77
CA PHE A 395 7.78 -9.87 -15.85
C PHE A 395 8.40 -9.94 -14.44
N ASP A 396 9.24 -10.94 -14.19
CA ASP A 396 9.99 -11.07 -12.94
C ASP A 396 11.34 -10.34 -13.04
N ILE A 397 11.43 -9.17 -12.35
CA ILE A 397 12.64 -8.36 -12.38
C ILE A 397 13.76 -8.96 -11.53
N TYR A 398 13.42 -9.72 -10.46
CA TYR A 398 14.42 -10.38 -9.64
C TYR A 398 15.17 -11.46 -10.43
N ASP A 399 14.43 -12.32 -11.15
CA ASP A 399 15.01 -13.34 -12.03
C ASP A 399 15.83 -12.72 -13.18
N ALA A 400 15.43 -11.57 -13.71
CA ALA A 400 16.23 -10.86 -14.72
C ALA A 400 17.55 -10.30 -14.13
N LEU A 401 17.52 -9.79 -12.90
CA LEU A 401 18.72 -9.32 -12.20
C LEU A 401 19.66 -10.48 -11.82
N GLU A 402 19.10 -11.62 -11.44
CA GLU A 402 19.88 -12.83 -11.15
C GLU A 402 20.72 -13.28 -12.36
N GLN A 403 20.15 -13.17 -13.57
CA GLN A 403 20.87 -13.47 -14.82
C GLN A 403 21.98 -12.46 -15.16
N CYS A 404 21.94 -11.27 -14.54
CA CYS A 404 22.98 -10.23 -14.67
C CYS A 404 23.87 -10.15 -13.42
N SER A 405 23.83 -11.14 -12.54
CA SER A 405 24.47 -11.09 -11.21
C SER A 405 25.99 -10.90 -11.27
N GLU A 406 26.66 -11.31 -12.35
CA GLU A 406 28.09 -11.13 -12.54
C GLU A 406 28.56 -9.66 -12.56
N TYR A 407 27.64 -8.72 -12.88
CA TYR A 407 27.90 -7.27 -12.89
C TYR A 407 27.53 -6.60 -11.56
N LEU A 408 26.90 -7.34 -10.63
CA LEU A 408 26.31 -6.76 -9.43
C LEU A 408 27.15 -7.08 -8.19
N GLU A 409 27.30 -6.09 -7.32
CA GLU A 409 27.87 -6.27 -5.99
C GLU A 409 26.84 -6.85 -4.99
N GLN A 410 25.63 -6.35 -5.10
CA GLN A 410 24.50 -6.75 -4.27
C GLN A 410 23.19 -6.48 -4.99
N PHE A 411 22.24 -7.39 -4.83
CA PHE A 411 20.85 -7.14 -5.23
C PHE A 411 19.88 -7.90 -4.32
N GLY A 412 18.63 -7.42 -4.28
CA GLY A 412 17.56 -8.06 -3.51
C GLY A 412 16.22 -7.43 -3.84
N GLY A 413 15.15 -8.18 -3.60
CA GLY A 413 13.80 -7.74 -3.91
C GLY A 413 12.86 -8.90 -4.22
N HIS A 414 11.83 -8.60 -5.01
CA HIS A 414 10.77 -9.51 -5.42
C HIS A 414 10.42 -9.27 -6.89
N THR A 415 9.48 -10.03 -7.43
CA THR A 415 9.03 -9.99 -8.82
C THR A 415 8.80 -8.58 -9.40
N TYR A 416 8.25 -7.64 -8.61
CA TYR A 416 7.86 -6.31 -9.11
C TYR A 416 8.76 -5.17 -8.68
N ALA A 417 9.64 -5.37 -7.71
CA ALA A 417 10.52 -4.32 -7.20
C ALA A 417 11.80 -4.91 -6.64
N ALA A 418 12.93 -4.30 -6.95
CA ALA A 418 14.23 -4.69 -6.44
C ALA A 418 15.13 -3.46 -6.18
N GLY A 419 16.15 -3.67 -5.35
CA GLY A 419 17.26 -2.76 -5.17
C GLY A 419 18.57 -3.45 -5.55
N LEU A 420 19.53 -2.71 -6.06
CA LEU A 420 20.83 -3.26 -6.44
C LEU A 420 21.95 -2.23 -6.32
N THR A 421 23.17 -2.72 -6.23
CA THR A 421 24.38 -1.92 -6.31
C THR A 421 25.40 -2.56 -7.25
N LEU A 422 26.18 -1.73 -7.93
CA LEU A 422 27.28 -2.16 -8.78
C LEU A 422 28.42 -1.14 -8.75
N LEU A 423 29.60 -1.56 -9.23
CA LEU A 423 30.74 -0.65 -9.41
C LEU A 423 30.54 0.21 -10.67
N PRO A 424 30.95 1.48 -10.66
CA PRO A 424 30.74 2.40 -11.79
C PRO A 424 31.23 1.86 -13.15
N GLU A 425 32.34 1.14 -13.16
CA GLU A 425 32.92 0.51 -14.35
C GLU A 425 32.05 -0.60 -14.95
N GLN A 426 31.19 -1.24 -14.14
CA GLN A 426 30.30 -2.31 -14.59
C GLN A 426 29.00 -1.76 -15.22
N TYR A 427 28.68 -0.49 -15.02
CA TYR A 427 27.40 0.08 -15.43
C TYR A 427 27.12 -0.04 -16.95
N PRO A 428 28.06 0.25 -17.86
CA PRO A 428 27.80 0.14 -19.31
C PRO A 428 27.50 -1.31 -19.72
N ASP A 429 28.27 -2.28 -19.23
CA ASP A 429 28.12 -3.70 -19.59
C ASP A 429 26.85 -4.28 -18.97
N PHE A 430 26.54 -3.92 -17.73
CA PHE A 430 25.28 -4.26 -17.08
C PHE A 430 24.06 -3.75 -17.86
N LYS A 431 24.09 -2.49 -18.33
CA LYS A 431 22.97 -1.88 -19.07
C LYS A 431 22.65 -2.67 -20.34
N GLU A 432 23.67 -3.09 -21.09
CA GLU A 432 23.47 -3.86 -22.32
C GLU A 432 23.08 -5.33 -22.01
N ALA A 433 23.67 -5.96 -21.01
CA ALA A 433 23.30 -7.31 -20.58
C ALA A 433 21.83 -7.36 -20.11
N PHE A 434 21.41 -6.40 -19.29
CA PHE A 434 20.03 -6.30 -18.83
C PHE A 434 19.04 -6.09 -19.97
N GLU A 435 19.36 -5.22 -20.95
CA GLU A 435 18.55 -5.03 -22.16
C GLU A 435 18.35 -6.34 -22.93
N GLN A 436 19.41 -7.14 -23.10
CA GLN A 436 19.33 -8.42 -23.81
C GLN A 436 18.45 -9.43 -23.05
N VAL A 437 18.61 -9.53 -21.73
CA VAL A 437 17.80 -10.41 -20.88
C VAL A 437 16.33 -10.01 -20.96
N VAL A 438 16.03 -8.71 -20.86
CA VAL A 438 14.66 -8.21 -20.95
C VAL A 438 14.07 -8.46 -22.33
N ALA A 439 14.80 -8.18 -23.41
CA ALA A 439 14.35 -8.42 -24.78
C ALA A 439 13.98 -9.90 -25.02
N GLN A 440 14.81 -10.83 -24.55
CA GLN A 440 14.54 -12.27 -24.67
C GLN A 440 13.29 -12.70 -23.90
N LYS A 441 13.11 -12.19 -22.68
CA LYS A 441 11.96 -12.54 -21.83
C LYS A 441 10.66 -11.92 -22.33
N LEU A 442 10.70 -10.67 -22.83
CA LEU A 442 9.52 -9.98 -23.34
C LEU A 442 9.09 -10.48 -24.72
N ALA A 443 9.96 -11.13 -25.51
CA ALA A 443 9.62 -11.66 -26.83
C ALA A 443 8.35 -12.54 -26.84
N ASN A 444 8.02 -13.16 -25.71
CA ASN A 444 6.86 -14.06 -25.55
C ASN A 444 5.74 -13.45 -24.68
N LEU A 445 5.83 -12.18 -24.27
CA LEU A 445 4.83 -11.52 -23.43
C LEU A 445 4.06 -10.45 -24.25
N PRO A 446 2.77 -10.22 -23.96
CA PRO A 446 2.06 -9.10 -24.56
C PRO A 446 2.68 -7.77 -24.08
N HIS A 447 2.96 -6.89 -25.04
CA HIS A 447 3.60 -5.59 -24.78
C HIS A 447 2.61 -4.53 -24.29
N ASP A 448 1.31 -4.72 -24.52
CA ASP A 448 0.28 -3.77 -24.11
C ASP A 448 -0.24 -4.09 -22.71
N PRO A 449 -0.40 -3.06 -21.86
CA PRO A 449 -0.99 -3.24 -20.54
C PRO A 449 -2.45 -3.70 -20.64
N LYS A 450 -2.88 -4.48 -19.64
CA LYS A 450 -4.24 -5.00 -19.58
C LYS A 450 -5.09 -4.23 -18.57
N ILE A 451 -6.36 -3.98 -18.93
CA ILE A 451 -7.39 -3.58 -17.98
C ILE A 451 -8.39 -4.73 -17.85
N CYS A 452 -8.40 -5.35 -16.64
CA CYS A 452 -9.35 -6.41 -16.32
C CYS A 452 -10.60 -5.80 -15.69
N PHE A 453 -11.76 -5.88 -16.37
CA PHE A 453 -13.03 -5.42 -15.84
C PHE A 453 -13.85 -6.55 -15.21
N ASP A 454 -14.66 -6.22 -14.19
CA ASP A 454 -15.42 -7.21 -13.42
C ASP A 454 -16.62 -7.75 -14.21
N THR A 455 -17.40 -6.89 -14.82
CA THR A 455 -18.59 -7.30 -15.60
C THR A 455 -19.05 -6.18 -16.54
N GLN A 456 -19.85 -6.55 -17.54
CA GLN A 456 -20.59 -5.58 -18.35
C GLN A 456 -21.73 -4.98 -17.52
N LEU A 457 -21.84 -3.66 -17.54
CA LEU A 457 -22.91 -2.92 -16.87
C LEU A 457 -23.35 -1.74 -17.77
N PRO A 458 -24.47 -1.87 -18.49
CA PRO A 458 -25.06 -0.77 -19.24
C PRO A 458 -25.35 0.42 -18.32
N LEU A 459 -25.13 1.65 -18.81
CA LEU A 459 -25.33 2.87 -18.00
C LEU A 459 -26.77 2.98 -17.49
N SER A 460 -27.74 2.51 -18.26
CA SER A 460 -29.16 2.45 -17.88
C SER A 460 -29.46 1.53 -16.67
N LYS A 461 -28.52 0.65 -16.30
CA LYS A 461 -28.64 -0.25 -15.13
C LYS A 461 -27.98 0.31 -13.86
N ILE A 462 -27.37 1.46 -13.94
CA ILE A 462 -26.80 2.15 -12.75
C ILE A 462 -27.97 2.77 -11.99
N THR A 463 -28.31 2.18 -10.86
CA THR A 463 -29.41 2.61 -9.98
C THR A 463 -28.88 3.05 -8.62
N GLU A 464 -29.62 3.88 -7.89
CA GLU A 464 -29.28 4.24 -6.51
C GLU A 464 -29.11 3.00 -5.61
N LYS A 465 -29.92 1.96 -5.83
CA LYS A 465 -29.77 0.69 -5.10
C LYS A 465 -28.42 0.04 -5.37
N LEU A 466 -27.98 0.01 -6.63
CA LEU A 466 -26.67 -0.55 -6.99
C LEU A 466 -25.54 0.28 -6.34
N ILE A 467 -25.59 1.59 -6.42
CA ILE A 467 -24.60 2.49 -5.80
C ILE A 467 -24.55 2.26 -4.29
N GLY A 468 -25.68 2.18 -3.62
CA GLY A 468 -25.75 1.85 -2.18
C GLY A 468 -25.13 0.49 -1.83
N VAL A 469 -25.28 -0.50 -2.70
CA VAL A 469 -24.63 -1.80 -2.52
C VAL A 469 -23.12 -1.70 -2.75
N LEU A 470 -22.66 -1.00 -3.79
CA LEU A 470 -21.23 -0.83 -4.08
C LEU A 470 -20.48 -0.15 -2.93
N LYS A 471 -21.09 0.79 -2.24
CA LYS A 471 -20.53 1.39 -1.01
C LYS A 471 -20.25 0.37 0.10
N ARG A 472 -21.05 -0.66 0.19
CA ARG A 472 -20.86 -1.72 1.19
C ARG A 472 -19.69 -2.65 0.86
N PHE A 473 -19.10 -2.53 -0.34
CA PHE A 473 -17.84 -3.20 -0.68
C PHE A 473 -16.62 -2.51 -0.09
N GLU A 474 -16.73 -1.23 0.27
CA GLU A 474 -15.65 -0.48 0.93
C GLU A 474 -15.27 -1.11 2.30
N PRO A 475 -14.00 -0.91 2.73
CA PRO A 475 -12.89 -0.25 2.05
C PRO A 475 -12.31 -1.10 0.91
N PHE A 476 -11.87 -0.42 -0.17
CA PHE A 476 -11.21 -1.06 -1.31
C PHE A 476 -9.70 -1.19 -1.08
N GLY A 477 -9.09 -2.17 -1.77
CA GLY A 477 -7.65 -2.45 -1.72
C GLY A 477 -7.32 -3.76 -2.43
N PRO A 478 -6.10 -4.30 -2.34
CA PRO A 478 -5.75 -5.58 -2.92
C PRO A 478 -6.75 -6.67 -2.52
N ASN A 479 -7.08 -7.57 -3.42
CA ASN A 479 -8.12 -8.61 -3.31
C ASN A 479 -9.56 -8.10 -3.10
N ASN A 480 -9.77 -6.79 -2.96
CA ASN A 480 -11.07 -6.11 -2.94
C ASN A 480 -10.98 -4.78 -3.69
N LEU A 481 -10.52 -4.80 -4.93
CA LEU A 481 -10.42 -3.58 -5.75
C LEU A 481 -11.80 -2.99 -6.03
N ALA A 482 -11.84 -1.66 -6.23
CA ALA A 482 -13.05 -1.00 -6.71
C ALA A 482 -13.51 -1.63 -8.03
N PRO A 483 -14.80 -1.97 -8.17
CA PRO A 483 -15.30 -2.64 -9.37
C PRO A 483 -15.10 -1.82 -10.62
N LEU A 484 -14.60 -2.45 -11.68
CA LEU A 484 -14.51 -1.90 -13.02
C LEU A 484 -15.58 -2.50 -13.91
N PHE A 485 -16.30 -1.63 -14.60
CA PHE A 485 -17.38 -2.01 -15.49
C PHE A 485 -17.06 -1.69 -16.94
N TYR A 486 -17.60 -2.49 -17.84
CA TYR A 486 -17.58 -2.25 -19.28
C TYR A 486 -18.99 -1.83 -19.75
N SER A 487 -19.06 -0.79 -20.56
CA SER A 487 -20.25 -0.43 -21.34
C SER A 487 -19.86 -0.16 -22.78
N ASP A 488 -20.68 -0.64 -23.69
CA ASP A 488 -20.70 -0.28 -25.10
C ASP A 488 -21.88 0.67 -25.42
N ASN A 489 -21.98 1.09 -26.68
CA ASN A 489 -23.05 1.97 -27.16
C ASN A 489 -23.20 3.27 -26.36
N VAL A 490 -22.09 3.83 -25.88
CA VAL A 490 -22.06 5.08 -25.12
C VAL A 490 -21.82 6.26 -26.05
N ILE A 491 -22.51 7.37 -25.81
CA ILE A 491 -22.28 8.66 -26.49
C ILE A 491 -22.15 9.78 -25.45
N ASP A 492 -21.39 10.83 -25.80
CA ASP A 492 -21.40 12.08 -25.05
C ASP A 492 -22.62 12.94 -25.46
N THR A 493 -23.14 13.74 -24.53
CA THR A 493 -24.27 14.64 -24.78
C THR A 493 -23.91 15.97 -25.47
N GLY A 494 -22.69 16.09 -25.98
CA GLY A 494 -22.11 17.32 -26.56
C GLY A 494 -21.42 18.22 -25.53
N PHE A 495 -21.05 17.66 -24.35
CA PHE A 495 -20.41 18.38 -23.26
C PHE A 495 -18.91 18.11 -23.13
N ALA A 496 -18.38 17.16 -23.91
CA ALA A 496 -17.00 16.73 -23.80
C ALA A 496 -16.00 17.88 -23.95
N LYS A 497 -15.13 18.05 -22.97
CA LYS A 497 -14.07 19.06 -23.00
C LYS A 497 -12.82 18.60 -22.24
N ALA A 498 -11.66 19.05 -22.70
CA ALA A 498 -10.42 18.93 -21.98
C ALA A 498 -10.42 19.85 -20.75
N ILE A 499 -9.83 19.38 -19.65
CA ILE A 499 -9.71 20.10 -18.39
C ILE A 499 -8.32 19.84 -17.76
N GLY A 500 -8.01 20.64 -16.72
CA GLY A 500 -6.72 20.61 -16.05
C GLY A 500 -5.75 21.65 -16.60
N LYS A 501 -4.66 21.91 -15.88
CA LYS A 501 -3.67 22.94 -16.25
C LYS A 501 -3.04 22.68 -17.63
N ASP A 502 -2.83 21.38 -17.95
CA ASP A 502 -2.19 20.95 -19.21
C ASP A 502 -3.20 20.33 -20.20
N GLU A 503 -4.51 20.50 -19.94
CA GLU A 503 -5.61 19.97 -20.77
C GLU A 503 -5.51 18.45 -21.04
N LYS A 504 -4.90 17.70 -20.11
CA LYS A 504 -4.68 16.24 -20.25
C LYS A 504 -5.89 15.39 -19.85
N HIS A 505 -6.86 15.96 -19.14
CA HIS A 505 -8.00 15.23 -18.60
C HIS A 505 -9.27 15.60 -19.35
N LEU A 506 -10.31 14.76 -19.28
CA LEU A 506 -11.60 15.03 -19.90
C LEU A 506 -12.70 15.17 -18.83
N LYS A 507 -13.62 16.10 -19.08
CA LYS A 507 -14.91 16.18 -18.40
C LYS A 507 -16.01 15.90 -19.40
N LEU A 508 -16.89 14.95 -19.08
CA LEU A 508 -17.84 14.35 -20.01
C LEU A 508 -19.24 14.28 -19.37
N ASN A 509 -20.27 14.21 -20.21
CA ASN A 509 -21.61 13.78 -19.82
C ASN A 509 -22.03 12.62 -20.72
N LEU A 510 -21.99 11.41 -20.18
CA LEU A 510 -22.15 10.18 -20.93
C LEU A 510 -23.54 9.58 -20.75
N ARG A 511 -24.11 9.08 -21.84
CA ARG A 511 -25.35 8.31 -21.82
C ARG A 511 -25.26 7.11 -22.76
N GLU A 512 -26.07 6.11 -22.50
CA GLU A 512 -26.28 5.00 -23.43
C GLU A 512 -27.18 5.48 -24.59
N VAL A 513 -26.91 5.00 -25.80
CA VAL A 513 -27.73 5.31 -26.97
C VAL A 513 -29.19 4.90 -26.72
N GLY A 514 -30.12 5.83 -26.94
CA GLY A 514 -31.54 5.64 -26.68
C GLY A 514 -31.99 5.88 -25.22
N SER A 515 -31.06 6.07 -24.28
CA SER A 515 -31.41 6.41 -22.89
C SER A 515 -31.52 7.91 -22.69
N PRO A 516 -32.55 8.40 -21.94
CA PRO A 516 -32.61 9.80 -21.53
C PRO A 516 -31.69 10.14 -20.36
N HIS A 517 -31.24 9.11 -19.60
CA HIS A 517 -30.40 9.32 -18.41
C HIS A 517 -28.93 9.46 -18.79
N TYR A 518 -28.27 10.44 -18.19
CA TYR A 518 -26.84 10.67 -18.37
C TYR A 518 -26.11 10.75 -17.02
N PHE A 519 -24.81 10.47 -17.05
CA PHE A 519 -23.90 10.56 -15.92
C PHE A 519 -22.79 11.54 -16.23
N GLY A 520 -22.48 12.42 -15.27
CA GLY A 520 -21.23 13.16 -15.31
C GLY A 520 -20.05 12.20 -15.21
N ALA A 521 -19.02 12.42 -16.01
CA ALA A 521 -17.83 11.58 -16.02
C ALA A 521 -16.55 12.40 -16.07
N VAL A 522 -15.48 11.83 -15.51
CA VAL A 522 -14.11 12.35 -15.60
C VAL A 522 -13.19 11.26 -16.13
N ALA A 523 -12.26 11.65 -16.99
CA ALA A 523 -11.23 10.75 -17.51
C ALA A 523 -9.88 11.44 -17.33
N PHE A 524 -9.00 10.86 -16.51
CA PHE A 524 -7.69 11.40 -16.26
C PHE A 524 -6.70 10.90 -17.33
N ASP A 525 -5.85 11.80 -17.84
CA ASP A 525 -4.81 11.54 -18.83
C ASP A 525 -5.30 10.86 -20.12
N LEU A 526 -6.56 11.13 -20.52
CA LEU A 526 -7.22 10.56 -21.70
C LEU A 526 -7.68 11.64 -22.70
N ALA A 527 -7.09 12.84 -22.67
CA ALA A 527 -7.45 13.90 -23.62
C ALA A 527 -7.21 13.53 -25.09
N ASP A 528 -6.27 12.60 -25.36
CA ASP A 528 -6.03 12.02 -26.68
C ASP A 528 -7.24 11.25 -27.24
N ARG A 529 -8.18 10.83 -26.41
CA ARG A 529 -9.44 10.16 -26.79
C ARG A 529 -10.56 11.14 -27.20
N LEU A 530 -10.39 12.44 -27.02
CA LEU A 530 -11.39 13.44 -27.35
C LEU A 530 -11.92 13.35 -28.80
N PRO A 531 -11.10 13.09 -29.83
CA PRO A 531 -11.58 12.91 -31.20
C PRO A 531 -12.57 11.75 -31.38
N ILE A 532 -12.38 10.63 -30.63
CA ILE A 532 -13.31 9.49 -30.65
C ILE A 532 -14.68 9.94 -30.15
N ILE A 533 -14.72 10.68 -29.02
CA ILE A 533 -15.93 11.15 -28.38
C ILE A 533 -16.65 12.17 -29.26
N GLN A 534 -15.92 13.09 -29.85
CA GLN A 534 -16.46 14.17 -30.72
C GLN A 534 -16.89 13.67 -32.09
N SER A 535 -16.55 12.44 -32.48
CA SER A 535 -16.99 11.85 -33.74
C SER A 535 -18.52 11.68 -33.81
N GLY A 536 -19.22 11.75 -32.68
CA GLY A 536 -20.67 11.53 -32.57
C GLY A 536 -21.11 10.08 -32.77
N ARG A 537 -20.16 9.15 -32.96
CA ARG A 537 -20.41 7.72 -33.05
C ARG A 537 -20.45 7.10 -31.65
N PRO A 538 -21.20 6.03 -31.44
CA PRO A 538 -21.13 5.26 -30.21
C PRO A 538 -19.72 4.70 -29.98
N PHE A 539 -19.27 4.71 -28.72
CA PHE A 539 -17.99 4.20 -28.29
C PHE A 539 -18.15 3.31 -27.03
N SER A 540 -17.10 2.63 -26.66
CA SER A 540 -17.05 1.76 -25.49
C SER A 540 -16.16 2.36 -24.39
N ILE A 541 -16.47 2.07 -23.14
CA ILE A 541 -15.76 2.57 -21.97
C ILE A 541 -15.50 1.48 -20.93
N ILE A 542 -14.35 1.59 -20.25
CA ILE A 542 -14.12 0.97 -18.94
C ILE A 542 -14.20 2.05 -17.87
N TYR A 543 -15.00 1.80 -16.83
CA TYR A 543 -15.25 2.81 -15.81
C TYR A 543 -15.50 2.22 -14.42
N SER A 544 -15.27 3.03 -13.39
CA SER A 544 -15.76 2.83 -12.03
C SER A 544 -16.86 3.86 -11.70
N ILE A 545 -17.66 3.56 -10.68
CA ILE A 545 -18.71 4.46 -10.19
C ILE A 545 -18.21 5.04 -8.87
N GLU A 546 -18.11 6.37 -8.81
CA GLU A 546 -17.67 7.14 -7.64
C GLU A 546 -18.76 8.12 -7.22
N GLU A 547 -18.65 8.66 -6.01
CA GLU A 547 -19.47 9.78 -5.56
C GLU A 547 -18.74 11.10 -5.75
N ASN A 548 -19.38 12.02 -6.43
CA ASN A 548 -18.91 13.40 -6.50
C ASN A 548 -19.74 14.27 -5.54
N ILE A 549 -19.05 14.91 -4.59
CA ILE A 549 -19.66 15.82 -3.64
C ILE A 549 -19.38 17.26 -4.09
N TRP A 550 -20.40 17.93 -4.60
CA TRP A 550 -20.31 19.32 -5.02
C TRP A 550 -21.36 20.17 -4.28
N ASN A 551 -20.93 21.22 -3.60
CA ASN A 551 -21.77 22.09 -2.79
C ASN A 551 -22.73 21.35 -1.82
N GLY A 552 -22.23 20.25 -1.21
CA GLY A 552 -23.00 19.41 -0.30
C GLY A 552 -23.97 18.43 -0.97
N ILE A 553 -24.08 18.45 -2.30
CA ILE A 553 -24.90 17.50 -3.07
C ILE A 553 -24.03 16.34 -3.51
N ILE A 554 -24.44 15.12 -3.15
CA ILE A 554 -23.78 13.87 -3.55
C ILE A 554 -24.44 13.41 -4.85
N ARG A 555 -23.66 13.19 -5.90
CA ARG A 555 -24.11 12.63 -7.18
C ARG A 555 -23.19 11.52 -7.64
N PRO A 556 -23.72 10.47 -8.28
CA PRO A 556 -22.87 9.47 -8.92
C PRO A 556 -22.11 10.10 -10.09
N GLN A 557 -20.83 9.78 -10.19
CA GLN A 557 -19.94 10.19 -11.26
C GLN A 557 -19.20 8.95 -11.78
N LEU A 558 -19.00 8.88 -13.08
CA LEU A 558 -18.17 7.83 -13.67
C LEU A 558 -16.71 8.31 -13.73
N ARG A 559 -15.82 7.49 -13.23
CA ARG A 559 -14.39 7.63 -13.49
C ARG A 559 -14.04 6.71 -14.65
N ILE A 560 -13.64 7.29 -15.76
CA ILE A 560 -13.30 6.56 -16.98
C ILE A 560 -11.83 6.14 -16.90
N HIS A 561 -11.57 4.88 -17.16
CA HIS A 561 -10.22 4.29 -17.17
C HIS A 561 -9.67 4.12 -18.58
N ASP A 562 -10.53 3.87 -19.58
CA ASP A 562 -10.15 3.89 -21.01
C ASP A 562 -11.38 4.01 -21.91
N ILE A 563 -11.15 4.45 -23.16
CA ILE A 563 -12.17 4.69 -24.19
C ILE A 563 -11.71 4.07 -25.49
N LYS A 564 -12.60 3.29 -26.16
CA LYS A 564 -12.38 2.74 -27.51
C LYS A 564 -13.56 3.06 -28.41
N GLY A 565 -13.24 3.44 -29.67
CA GLY A 565 -14.23 3.72 -30.71
C GLY A 565 -14.62 2.48 -31.50
#